data_0fc94bbd82b2bf1a7275e493a3ae6023
#
_entry.id   0fc94bbd82b2bf1a7275e493a3ae6023
#
_cell.length_a   1.000
_cell.length_b   1.000
_cell.length_c   1.000
_cell.angle_alpha   90.00
_cell.angle_beta   90.00
_cell.angle_gamma   90.00
#
_symmetry.space_group_name_H-M   'P 1'
#
loop_
_entity.id
_entity.type
_entity.pdbx_description
1 polymer ?
#
loop_
_entity_poly.entity_id
_entity_poly.type
_entity_poly.pdbx_seq_one_letter_code
_entity_poly.pdbx_strand_id
1 'polypeptide(L)'
;MKGMTLRAMTQAVNGIYHGNGEDYDKEITAITIDSRKVAEGGLFIAIKGERSDGHDFIGQCFEKGAACVISEKELPDEEHSYIQVESSLQALKDLALLYRNNLDVKVVGITGSVGKTSTKETISSVLSEKYRVLKTLGNFNNEIGLPLTVFRLTDDDEVAVLEMGISDFGEMDRLSK
;
A
#
# COMPACT_ATOMS: atom_id res chain seq x y z
N MET A 1 2.44 -11.78 1.62
CA MET A 1 1.14 -11.05 1.74
C MET A 1 0.10 -11.82 0.92
N LYS A 2 -0.98 -12.26 1.52
CA LYS A 2 -1.98 -13.15 0.92
C LYS A 2 -2.54 -12.61 -0.40
N GLY A 3 -2.44 -13.41 -1.47
CA GLY A 3 -2.95 -13.07 -2.80
C GLY A 3 -2.20 -11.96 -3.53
N MET A 4 -1.08 -11.47 -2.98
CA MET A 4 -0.27 -10.41 -3.57
C MET A 4 0.86 -10.99 -4.41
N THR A 5 0.50 -11.70 -5.49
CA THR A 5 1.45 -12.16 -6.51
C THR A 5 1.78 -11.04 -7.49
N LEU A 6 2.96 -11.09 -8.13
CA LEU A 6 3.34 -10.11 -9.14
C LEU A 6 2.32 -10.06 -10.28
N ARG A 7 1.73 -11.21 -10.67
CA ARG A 7 0.65 -11.30 -11.66
C ARG A 7 -0.60 -10.51 -11.24
N ALA A 8 -1.11 -10.79 -10.03
CA ALA A 8 -2.31 -10.12 -9.53
C ALA A 8 -2.10 -8.62 -9.39
N MET A 9 -0.92 -8.22 -8.91
CA MET A 9 -0.56 -6.81 -8.77
C MET A 9 -0.45 -6.11 -10.12
N THR A 10 0.23 -6.71 -11.11
CA THR A 10 0.33 -6.15 -12.47
C THR A 10 -1.06 -5.90 -13.08
N GLN A 11 -1.97 -6.85 -12.91
CA GLN A 11 -3.36 -6.70 -13.38
C GLN A 11 -4.10 -5.59 -12.64
N ALA A 12 -3.97 -5.53 -11.31
CA ALA A 12 -4.66 -4.55 -10.48
C ALA A 12 -4.25 -3.11 -10.81
N VAL A 13 -2.95 -2.88 -11.08
CA VAL A 13 -2.43 -1.54 -11.42
C VAL A 13 -2.49 -1.22 -12.92
N ASN A 14 -3.02 -2.13 -13.75
CA ASN A 14 -3.04 -2.02 -15.21
C ASN A 14 -1.63 -1.70 -15.78
N GLY A 15 -0.60 -2.31 -15.20
CA GLY A 15 0.79 -2.07 -15.52
C GLY A 15 1.36 -3.07 -16.52
N ILE A 16 2.61 -2.86 -16.93
CA ILE A 16 3.38 -3.75 -17.78
C ILE A 16 4.47 -4.39 -16.91
N TYR A 17 4.43 -5.72 -16.81
CA TYR A 17 5.46 -6.46 -16.08
C TYR A 17 6.69 -6.69 -16.96
N HIS A 18 7.86 -6.39 -16.41
CA HIS A 18 9.18 -6.67 -16.95
C HIS A 18 9.92 -7.56 -15.94
N GLY A 19 10.46 -8.68 -16.39
CA GLY A 19 11.22 -9.60 -15.54
C GLY A 19 11.06 -11.05 -15.95
N ASN A 20 11.58 -11.96 -15.09
CA ASN A 20 11.49 -13.38 -15.34
C ASN A 20 10.09 -13.93 -15.05
N GLY A 21 9.53 -14.70 -15.99
CA GLY A 21 8.21 -15.31 -15.84
C GLY A 21 8.09 -16.29 -14.68
N GLU A 22 9.19 -16.86 -14.19
CA GLU A 22 9.19 -17.78 -13.04
C GLU A 22 8.81 -17.08 -11.73
N ASP A 23 9.06 -15.78 -11.62
CA ASP A 23 8.75 -14.99 -10.43
C ASP A 23 7.31 -14.43 -10.43
N TYR A 24 6.65 -14.50 -11.58
CA TYR A 24 5.36 -13.82 -11.79
C TYR A 24 4.23 -14.30 -10.87
N ASP A 25 4.27 -15.55 -10.43
CA ASP A 25 3.28 -16.13 -9.51
C ASP A 25 3.76 -16.17 -8.03
N LYS A 26 4.94 -15.61 -7.72
CA LYS A 26 5.41 -15.50 -6.34
C LYS A 26 4.68 -14.39 -5.58
N GLU A 27 4.31 -14.68 -4.35
CA GLU A 27 3.77 -13.67 -3.43
C GLU A 27 4.89 -12.82 -2.84
N ILE A 28 4.64 -11.52 -2.74
CA ILE A 28 5.55 -10.59 -2.05
C ILE A 28 5.40 -10.67 -0.54
N THR A 29 6.44 -10.27 0.18
CA THR A 29 6.48 -10.29 1.66
C THR A 29 5.92 -9.01 2.28
N ALA A 30 6.18 -7.85 1.67
CA ALA A 30 5.78 -6.53 2.17
C ALA A 30 5.70 -5.51 1.03
N ILE A 31 4.99 -4.40 1.24
CA ILE A 31 4.94 -3.24 0.35
C ILE A 31 5.44 -2.00 1.09
N THR A 32 6.32 -1.23 0.46
CA THR A 32 6.80 0.03 1.02
C THR A 32 7.07 1.08 -0.05
N ILE A 33 6.97 2.36 0.33
CA ILE A 33 7.43 3.52 -0.44
C ILE A 33 8.72 4.13 0.15
N ASP A 34 9.20 3.60 1.28
CA ASP A 34 10.43 4.05 1.94
C ASP A 34 11.56 3.08 1.61
N SER A 35 12.53 3.51 0.79
CA SER A 35 13.67 2.69 0.36
C SER A 35 14.55 2.16 1.51
N ARG A 36 14.45 2.78 2.69
CA ARG A 36 15.15 2.34 3.91
C ARG A 36 14.51 1.13 4.56
N LYS A 37 13.19 0.92 4.31
CA LYS A 37 12.35 -0.12 4.91
C LYS A 37 12.09 -1.31 3.97
N VAL A 38 12.76 -1.34 2.83
CA VAL A 38 12.67 -2.49 1.92
C VAL A 38 13.13 -3.74 2.65
N ALA A 39 12.29 -4.77 2.62
CA ALA A 39 12.58 -6.11 3.14
C ALA A 39 12.83 -7.08 1.99
N GLU A 40 13.55 -8.15 2.26
CA GLU A 40 13.77 -9.24 1.30
C GLU A 40 12.43 -9.81 0.80
N GLY A 41 12.30 -9.98 -0.50
CA GLY A 41 11.07 -10.43 -1.15
C GLY A 41 9.94 -9.39 -1.17
N GLY A 42 10.21 -8.14 -0.78
CA GLY A 42 9.23 -7.05 -0.76
C GLY A 42 9.06 -6.34 -2.10
N LEU A 43 8.00 -5.53 -2.18
CA LEU A 43 7.74 -4.59 -3.28
C LEU A 43 8.07 -3.16 -2.83
N PHE A 44 8.86 -2.47 -3.62
CA PHE A 44 9.08 -1.03 -3.46
C PHE A 44 8.27 -0.26 -4.51
N ILE A 45 7.55 0.78 -4.10
CA ILE A 45 6.83 1.66 -5.01
C ILE A 45 7.58 2.99 -5.09
N ALA A 46 8.15 3.28 -6.26
CA ALA A 46 8.89 4.51 -6.50
C ALA A 46 7.93 5.68 -6.75
N ILE A 47 7.70 6.49 -5.73
CA ILE A 47 6.84 7.68 -5.82
C ILE A 47 7.71 8.92 -5.88
N LYS A 48 7.40 9.83 -6.82
CA LYS A 48 8.01 11.15 -6.88
C LYS A 48 7.36 12.07 -5.85
N GLY A 49 8.11 12.40 -4.80
CA GLY A 49 7.70 13.35 -3.78
C GLY A 49 8.17 14.77 -4.06
N GLU A 50 7.81 15.72 -3.20
CA GLU A 50 8.21 17.13 -3.33
C GLU A 50 9.73 17.35 -3.13
N ARG A 51 10.38 16.53 -2.29
CA ARG A 51 11.80 16.71 -1.90
C ARG A 51 12.73 15.66 -2.47
N SER A 52 12.22 14.54 -2.92
CA SER A 52 13.01 13.42 -3.44
C SER A 52 12.20 12.61 -4.44
N ASP A 53 12.86 12.06 -5.44
CA ASP A 53 12.25 11.11 -6.38
C ASP A 53 12.57 9.69 -5.92
N GLY A 54 11.53 8.89 -5.65
CA GLY A 54 11.68 7.49 -5.26
C GLY A 54 12.43 6.65 -6.29
N HIS A 55 12.37 7.05 -7.56
CA HIS A 55 13.08 6.37 -8.65
C HIS A 55 14.61 6.38 -8.49
N ASP A 56 15.17 7.40 -7.80
CA ASP A 56 16.61 7.48 -7.54
C ASP A 56 17.12 6.40 -6.60
N PHE A 57 16.23 5.71 -5.89
CA PHE A 57 16.55 4.68 -4.90
C PHE A 57 16.30 3.24 -5.37
N ILE A 58 15.84 3.04 -6.61
CA ILE A 58 15.45 1.72 -7.14
C ILE A 58 16.62 0.74 -7.05
N GLY A 59 17.82 1.10 -7.52
CA GLY A 59 19.01 0.24 -7.44
C GLY A 59 19.31 -0.22 -6.02
N GLN A 60 19.28 0.72 -5.05
CA GLN A 60 19.46 0.40 -3.64
C GLN A 60 18.37 -0.54 -3.09
N CYS A 61 17.16 -0.45 -3.61
CA CYS A 61 16.07 -1.34 -3.19
C CYS A 61 16.30 -2.78 -3.67
N PHE A 62 16.79 -2.96 -4.88
CA PHE A 62 17.20 -4.28 -5.37
C PHE A 62 18.37 -4.86 -4.58
N GLU A 63 19.40 -4.05 -4.26
CA GLU A 63 20.53 -4.47 -3.41
C GLU A 63 20.06 -4.95 -2.02
N LYS A 64 18.94 -4.43 -1.52
CA LYS A 64 18.30 -4.85 -0.25
C LYS A 64 17.39 -6.06 -0.38
N GLY A 65 17.25 -6.63 -1.58
CA GLY A 65 16.44 -7.82 -1.82
C GLY A 65 14.98 -7.54 -2.16
N ALA A 66 14.65 -6.36 -2.71
CA ALA A 66 13.32 -6.15 -3.29
C ALA A 66 13.07 -7.19 -4.38
N ALA A 67 11.95 -7.91 -4.31
CA ALA A 67 11.56 -8.86 -5.35
C ALA A 67 11.05 -8.15 -6.61
N CYS A 68 10.49 -6.95 -6.44
CA CYS A 68 9.94 -6.18 -7.54
C CYS A 68 9.86 -4.69 -7.16
N VAL A 69 9.85 -3.84 -8.17
CA VAL A 69 9.65 -2.39 -8.02
C VAL A 69 8.51 -1.93 -8.91
N ILE A 70 7.72 -0.95 -8.45
CA ILE A 70 6.81 -0.19 -9.31
C ILE A 70 7.49 1.12 -9.70
N SER A 71 7.51 1.41 -11.00
CA SER A 71 8.16 2.57 -11.60
C SER A 71 7.29 3.21 -12.68
N GLU A 72 7.28 4.54 -12.73
CA GLU A 72 6.70 5.30 -13.85
C GLU A 72 7.65 5.37 -15.05
N LYS A 73 8.93 5.01 -14.84
CA LYS A 73 9.98 5.05 -15.85
C LYS A 73 10.33 3.63 -16.29
N GLU A 74 10.66 3.47 -17.54
CA GLU A 74 11.32 2.28 -18.03
C GLU A 74 12.71 2.14 -17.38
N LEU A 75 13.01 0.94 -16.89
CA LEU A 75 14.30 0.66 -16.26
C LEU A 75 15.20 -0.05 -17.27
N PRO A 76 16.48 0.35 -17.36
CA PRO A 76 17.44 -0.29 -18.28
C PRO A 76 17.93 -1.67 -17.79
N ASP A 77 17.38 -2.14 -16.67
CA ASP A 77 17.82 -3.34 -15.98
C ASP A 77 16.95 -4.54 -16.42
N GLU A 78 17.58 -5.52 -17.09
CA GLU A 78 16.94 -6.75 -17.53
C GLU A 78 17.03 -7.88 -16.48
N GLU A 79 17.81 -7.68 -15.39
CA GLU A 79 18.04 -8.70 -14.38
C GLU A 79 16.97 -8.69 -13.27
N HIS A 80 16.33 -7.55 -13.02
CA HIS A 80 15.39 -7.38 -11.94
C HIS A 80 13.94 -7.18 -12.43
N SER A 81 13.01 -7.71 -11.65
CA SER A 81 11.59 -7.59 -11.97
C SER A 81 11.03 -6.21 -11.58
N TYR A 82 10.30 -5.57 -12.49
CA TYR A 82 9.56 -4.36 -12.19
C TYR A 82 8.21 -4.31 -12.92
N ILE A 83 7.29 -3.50 -12.40
CA ILE A 83 6.00 -3.22 -13.02
C ILE A 83 6.00 -1.75 -13.42
N GLN A 84 5.92 -1.49 -14.72
CA GLN A 84 5.80 -0.15 -15.25
C GLN A 84 4.35 0.31 -15.20
N VAL A 85 4.11 1.52 -14.70
CA VAL A 85 2.78 2.13 -14.54
C VAL A 85 2.76 3.58 -15.01
N GLU A 86 1.57 4.11 -15.30
CA GLU A 86 1.41 5.54 -15.60
C GLU A 86 1.55 6.41 -14.34
N SER A 87 1.09 5.91 -13.17
CA SER A 87 1.13 6.63 -11.90
C SER A 87 1.41 5.69 -10.74
N SER A 88 2.56 5.86 -10.10
CA SER A 88 2.94 5.12 -8.90
C SER A 88 2.01 5.41 -7.71
N LEU A 89 1.49 6.64 -7.62
CA LEU A 89 0.53 7.00 -6.59
C LEU A 89 -0.82 6.29 -6.79
N GLN A 90 -1.29 6.16 -8.03
CA GLN A 90 -2.51 5.39 -8.32
C GLN A 90 -2.26 3.90 -8.06
N ALA A 91 -1.11 3.37 -8.49
CA ALA A 91 -0.74 1.98 -8.22
C ALA A 91 -0.71 1.65 -6.72
N LEU A 92 -0.23 2.57 -5.87
CA LEU A 92 -0.27 2.42 -4.41
C LEU A 92 -1.70 2.18 -3.90
N LYS A 93 -2.68 2.94 -4.42
CA LYS A 93 -4.10 2.83 -4.04
C LYS A 93 -4.73 1.54 -4.55
N ASP A 94 -4.49 1.20 -5.81
CA ASP A 94 -5.02 -0.01 -6.45
C ASP A 94 -4.51 -1.28 -5.76
N LEU A 95 -3.24 -1.29 -5.35
CA LEU A 95 -2.67 -2.39 -4.57
C LEU A 95 -3.25 -2.48 -3.16
N ALA A 96 -3.54 -1.35 -2.53
CA ALA A 96 -4.21 -1.37 -1.23
C ALA A 96 -5.64 -1.92 -1.33
N LEU A 97 -6.37 -1.55 -2.37
CA LEU A 97 -7.70 -2.11 -2.67
C LEU A 97 -7.62 -3.62 -2.93
N LEU A 98 -6.68 -4.06 -3.77
CA LEU A 98 -6.45 -5.48 -4.03
C LEU A 98 -6.17 -6.24 -2.73
N TYR A 99 -5.25 -5.73 -1.90
CA TYR A 99 -4.88 -6.38 -0.64
C TYR A 99 -6.04 -6.42 0.34
N ARG A 100 -6.77 -5.29 0.51
CA ARG A 100 -7.96 -5.20 1.35
C ARG A 100 -9.00 -6.25 0.96
N ASN A 101 -9.22 -6.47 -0.34
CA ASN A 101 -10.21 -7.42 -0.84
C ASN A 101 -9.81 -8.89 -0.65
N ASN A 102 -8.53 -9.17 -0.43
CA ASN A 102 -8.03 -10.51 -0.12
C ASN A 102 -8.19 -10.89 1.37
N LEU A 103 -8.60 -9.93 2.22
CA LEU A 103 -8.72 -10.11 3.67
C LEU A 103 -10.19 -10.08 4.11
N ASP A 104 -10.55 -10.96 5.04
CA ASP A 104 -11.89 -10.96 5.68
C ASP A 104 -11.86 -10.06 6.93
N VAL A 105 -11.73 -8.75 6.69
CA VAL A 105 -11.63 -7.71 7.73
C VAL A 105 -12.81 -6.76 7.61
N LYS A 106 -13.51 -6.46 8.70
CA LYS A 106 -14.54 -5.43 8.74
C LYS A 106 -13.90 -4.06 8.84
N VAL A 107 -14.33 -3.13 7.99
CA VAL A 107 -13.78 -1.76 7.99
C VAL A 107 -14.78 -0.78 8.60
N VAL A 108 -14.28 0.02 9.54
CA VAL A 108 -14.97 1.19 10.10
C VAL A 108 -14.21 2.43 9.64
N GLY A 109 -14.78 3.15 8.68
CA GLY A 109 -14.24 4.41 8.18
C GLY A 109 -14.72 5.60 9.01
N ILE A 110 -13.79 6.48 9.40
CA ILE A 110 -14.11 7.67 10.21
C ILE A 110 -13.66 8.91 9.43
N THR A 111 -14.61 9.79 9.18
CA THR A 111 -14.35 11.08 8.56
C THR A 111 -15.08 12.19 9.31
N GLY A 112 -14.82 13.44 8.97
CA GLY A 112 -15.45 14.62 9.57
C GLY A 112 -14.47 15.79 9.67
N SER A 113 -15.00 16.99 9.89
CA SER A 113 -14.18 18.20 10.02
C SER A 113 -13.42 18.25 11.34
N VAL A 114 -13.99 17.70 12.41
CA VAL A 114 -13.43 17.73 13.77
C VAL A 114 -13.67 16.39 14.47
N GLY A 115 -12.79 16.02 15.40
CA GLY A 115 -12.98 14.87 16.29
C GLY A 115 -12.67 13.50 15.69
N LYS A 116 -12.20 13.41 14.45
CA LYS A 116 -11.86 12.13 13.79
C LYS A 116 -10.96 11.25 14.65
N THR A 117 -9.83 11.79 15.10
CA THR A 117 -8.84 11.05 15.87
C THR A 117 -9.39 10.58 17.21
N SER A 118 -10.12 11.44 17.94
CA SER A 118 -10.75 11.05 19.21
C SER A 118 -11.80 9.95 19.01
N THR A 119 -12.63 10.08 17.98
CA THR A 119 -13.62 9.06 17.60
C THR A 119 -12.96 7.73 17.24
N LYS A 120 -11.89 7.77 16.43
CA LYS A 120 -11.09 6.59 16.08
C LYS A 120 -10.54 5.90 17.33
N GLU A 121 -9.92 6.65 18.23
CA GLU A 121 -9.35 6.09 19.46
C GLU A 121 -10.42 5.45 20.34
N THR A 122 -11.57 6.12 20.51
CA THR A 122 -12.69 5.60 21.32
C THR A 122 -13.27 4.32 20.70
N ILE A 123 -13.57 4.32 19.41
CA ILE A 123 -14.14 3.15 18.73
C ILE A 123 -13.14 1.98 18.77
N SER A 124 -11.86 2.25 18.48
CA SER A 124 -10.82 1.22 18.52
C SER A 124 -10.67 0.62 19.92
N SER A 125 -10.69 1.44 20.98
CA SER A 125 -10.61 0.97 22.37
C SER A 125 -11.77 0.04 22.72
N VAL A 126 -13.01 0.42 22.39
CA VAL A 126 -14.19 -0.40 22.66
C VAL A 126 -14.15 -1.71 21.87
N LEU A 127 -13.80 -1.66 20.57
CA LEU A 127 -13.76 -2.86 19.76
C LEU A 127 -12.62 -3.81 20.16
N SER A 128 -11.51 -3.29 20.66
CA SER A 128 -10.36 -4.11 21.11
C SER A 128 -10.65 -4.96 22.34
N GLU A 129 -11.76 -4.71 23.07
CA GLU A 129 -12.21 -5.58 24.16
C GLU A 129 -12.65 -6.97 23.66
N LYS A 130 -12.98 -7.08 22.35
CA LYS A 130 -13.49 -8.33 21.79
C LYS A 130 -12.78 -8.77 20.52
N TYR A 131 -12.26 -7.86 19.73
CA TYR A 131 -11.73 -8.11 18.41
C TYR A 131 -10.26 -7.70 18.31
N ARG A 132 -9.50 -8.32 17.40
CA ARG A 132 -8.19 -7.83 16.99
C ARG A 132 -8.39 -6.64 16.05
N VAL A 133 -7.98 -5.46 16.51
CA VAL A 133 -8.26 -4.20 15.84
C VAL A 133 -6.98 -3.56 15.33
N LEU A 134 -6.87 -3.37 14.00
CA LEU A 134 -5.91 -2.47 13.42
C LEU A 134 -6.53 -1.07 13.33
N LYS A 135 -5.78 -0.02 13.65
CA LYS A 135 -6.21 1.36 13.48
C LYS A 135 -5.19 2.22 12.76
N THR A 136 -5.65 3.30 12.13
CA THR A 136 -4.78 4.34 11.58
C THR A 136 -3.87 4.91 12.67
N LEU A 137 -2.56 4.92 12.43
CA LEU A 137 -1.57 5.53 13.32
C LEU A 137 -1.29 6.98 12.91
N GLY A 138 -1.13 7.84 13.93
CA GLY A 138 -0.79 9.24 13.69
C GLY A 138 -1.72 9.90 12.67
N ASN A 139 -1.15 10.53 11.65
CA ASN A 139 -1.84 11.23 10.58
C ASN A 139 -1.81 10.49 9.23
N PHE A 140 -1.70 9.15 9.24
CA PHE A 140 -1.75 8.32 8.02
C PHE A 140 -3.18 8.20 7.46
N ASN A 141 -3.82 9.33 7.22
CA ASN A 141 -5.23 9.46 6.87
C ASN A 141 -5.48 10.08 5.49
N ASN A 142 -4.43 10.26 4.69
CA ASN A 142 -4.46 10.83 3.34
C ASN A 142 -4.27 9.76 2.25
N GLU A 143 -4.21 10.18 0.99
CA GLU A 143 -4.07 9.32 -0.20
C GLU A 143 -2.82 8.41 -0.21
N ILE A 144 -1.82 8.70 0.60
CA ILE A 144 -0.63 7.85 0.79
C ILE A 144 -0.72 7.06 2.09
N GLY A 145 -1.10 7.72 3.17
CA GLY A 145 -1.12 7.13 4.51
C GLY A 145 -2.16 6.03 4.69
N LEU A 146 -3.34 6.20 4.08
CA LEU A 146 -4.40 5.20 4.16
C LEU A 146 -4.00 3.87 3.49
N PRO A 147 -3.50 3.84 2.23
CA PRO A 147 -2.92 2.63 1.63
C PRO A 147 -1.84 1.97 2.50
N LEU A 148 -0.90 2.75 3.03
CA LEU A 148 0.15 2.22 3.90
C LEU A 148 -0.40 1.64 5.21
N THR A 149 -1.52 2.17 5.70
CA THR A 149 -2.22 1.60 6.86
C THR A 149 -2.86 0.26 6.49
N VAL A 150 -3.48 0.16 5.31
CA VAL A 150 -4.08 -1.08 4.81
C VAL A 150 -3.05 -2.20 4.65
N PHE A 151 -1.83 -1.90 4.16
CA PHE A 151 -0.77 -2.93 4.04
C PHE A 151 -0.26 -3.46 5.37
N ARG A 152 -0.62 -2.86 6.49
CA ARG A 152 -0.31 -3.38 7.82
C ARG A 152 -1.31 -4.42 8.32
N LEU A 153 -2.46 -4.56 7.66
CA LEU A 153 -3.44 -5.61 7.97
C LEU A 153 -2.82 -6.99 7.79
N THR A 154 -3.25 -7.89 8.63
CA THR A 154 -2.90 -9.32 8.59
C THR A 154 -4.16 -10.17 8.58
N ASP A 155 -4.04 -11.48 8.31
CA ASP A 155 -5.15 -12.42 8.41
C ASP A 155 -5.69 -12.56 9.86
N ASP A 156 -4.94 -12.03 10.84
CA ASP A 156 -5.33 -12.05 12.24
C ASP A 156 -6.22 -10.87 12.63
N ASP A 157 -6.23 -9.79 11.86
CA ASP A 157 -7.06 -8.63 12.16
C ASP A 157 -8.52 -8.87 11.77
N GLU A 158 -9.45 -8.60 12.69
CA GLU A 158 -10.88 -8.78 12.49
C GLU A 158 -11.58 -7.47 12.13
N VAL A 159 -11.03 -6.34 12.61
CA VAL A 159 -11.59 -5.01 12.36
C VAL A 159 -10.47 -4.01 12.05
N ALA A 160 -10.67 -3.20 11.02
CA ALA A 160 -9.84 -2.05 10.70
C ALA A 160 -10.60 -0.76 11.00
N VAL A 161 -10.06 0.11 11.86
CA VAL A 161 -10.62 1.43 12.14
C VAL A 161 -9.76 2.49 11.44
N LEU A 162 -10.27 2.98 10.31
CA LEU A 162 -9.52 3.81 9.37
C LEU A 162 -9.99 5.26 9.46
N GLU A 163 -9.08 6.16 9.83
CA GLU A 163 -9.30 7.60 9.77
C GLU A 163 -9.03 8.09 8.35
N MET A 164 -10.01 8.80 7.76
CA MET A 164 -9.94 9.38 6.42
C MET A 164 -9.96 10.90 6.53
N GLY A 165 -8.83 11.53 6.26
CA GLY A 165 -8.69 12.98 6.16
C GLY A 165 -9.20 13.43 4.79
N ILE A 166 -9.97 14.51 4.77
CA ILE A 166 -10.47 15.12 3.53
C ILE A 166 -9.94 16.54 3.49
N SER A 167 -9.21 16.86 2.44
CA SER A 167 -8.64 18.18 2.17
C SER A 167 -9.23 18.82 0.92
N ASP A 168 -9.81 18.00 0.01
CA ASP A 168 -10.29 18.47 -1.29
C ASP A 168 -11.60 17.76 -1.71
N PHE A 169 -12.29 18.37 -2.68
CA PHE A 169 -13.51 17.81 -3.27
C PHE A 169 -13.24 16.48 -3.99
N GLY A 170 -14.09 15.48 -3.73
CA GLY A 170 -13.98 14.14 -4.34
C GLY A 170 -12.96 13.22 -3.68
N GLU A 171 -12.18 13.69 -2.69
CA GLU A 171 -11.19 12.87 -1.99
C GLU A 171 -11.87 11.72 -1.20
N MET A 172 -13.03 11.97 -0.59
CA MET A 172 -13.79 10.93 0.10
C MET A 172 -14.22 9.80 -0.84
N ASP A 173 -14.67 10.10 -2.04
CA ASP A 173 -15.09 9.09 -3.02
C ASP A 173 -13.88 8.21 -3.44
N ARG A 174 -12.69 8.81 -3.49
CA ARG A 174 -11.44 8.09 -3.78
C ARG A 174 -10.93 7.24 -2.61
N LEU A 175 -11.12 7.71 -1.35
CA LEU A 175 -10.63 7.01 -0.16
C LEU A 175 -11.58 5.92 0.34
N SER A 176 -12.86 5.97 -0.02
CA SER A 176 -13.90 5.03 0.46
C SER A 176 -14.10 3.81 -0.45
N LYS A 177 -13.54 3.82 -1.63
CA LYS A 177 -13.56 2.71 -2.61
C LYS A 177 -12.37 1.80 -2.44
#